data_d8904b1839e691061cb5c395f31b8c70
#
_entry.id   d8904b1839e691061cb5c395f31b8c70
#
_cell.length_a   1.000
_cell.length_b   1.000
_cell.length_c   1.000
_cell.angle_alpha   90.00
_cell.angle_beta   90.00
_cell.angle_gamma   90.00
#
_symmetry.space_group_name_H-M   'P 1'
#
loop_
_entity.id
_entity.type
_entity.pdbx_description
1 polymer ?
#
loop_
_entity_poly.entity_id
_entity_poly.type
_entity_poly.pdbx_seq_one_letter_code
_entity_poly.pdbx_strand_id
1 'polypeptide(L)'
;MPLYCKEYNDCANLNIDLFLCLKEVILINIETIRNNPEKVKADLARRGDKSPIDDILSMDSNKRSLIHKMDMLRAKRNQISKELSILKNKPPEIIEDMRNVGNEIKNLETEVRSIEIKLNKLLLNIPNLPDESVPYGLDESENKIIKTVGSPKTYGFVTKPHWELGSDLGIIDFKAGVNLSGSRFYVLKGKGATLQRAIIQWMLNHHVAENGYTEVYLPNLVKQNTAVNSGQLPKFSENMYHDKEDDLWLVPTAEVPLTSLHQNEILEEKNLPIKYLAHTPCFRREKASAGRDTRGIKR
;
A
#
# COMPACT_ATOMS: atom_id res chain seq x y z
N MET A 1 -16.30 -8.32 -5.53
CA MET A 1 -16.63 -9.44 -6.40
C MET A 1 -15.82 -10.64 -6.02
N PRO A 2 -16.39 -11.82 -5.93
CA PRO A 2 -15.95 -12.85 -5.00
C PRO A 2 -14.95 -13.82 -5.65
N LEU A 3 -13.67 -13.59 -5.44
CA LEU A 3 -12.62 -14.54 -5.80
C LEU A 3 -11.65 -14.86 -4.64
N TYR A 4 -12.02 -14.50 -3.41
CA TYR A 4 -11.13 -14.68 -2.27
C TYR A 4 -11.45 -15.89 -1.37
N CYS A 5 -12.53 -16.63 -1.62
CA CYS A 5 -12.96 -17.70 -0.67
C CYS A 5 -12.65 -19.14 -1.09
N LYS A 6 -12.07 -19.43 -2.25
CA LYS A 6 -11.86 -20.81 -2.67
C LYS A 6 -10.50 -21.41 -2.29
N GLU A 7 -9.51 -20.60 -1.99
CA GLU A 7 -8.16 -21.08 -1.66
C GLU A 7 -7.88 -21.22 -0.15
N TYR A 8 -8.76 -20.70 0.71
CA TYR A 8 -8.56 -20.75 2.17
C TYR A 8 -8.81 -22.11 2.82
N ASN A 9 -9.63 -22.97 2.23
CA ASN A 9 -9.92 -24.27 2.81
C ASN A 9 -8.81 -25.33 2.60
N ASP A 10 -7.90 -25.11 1.65
CA ASP A 10 -6.76 -26.00 1.43
C ASP A 10 -5.57 -25.71 2.35
N CYS A 11 -5.49 -24.52 2.93
CA CYS A 11 -4.41 -24.14 3.86
C CYS A 11 -4.58 -24.73 5.26
N ALA A 12 -5.78 -25.12 5.66
CA ALA A 12 -6.05 -25.67 7.00
C ALA A 12 -5.55 -27.09 7.21
N ASN A 13 -5.23 -27.83 6.13
CA ASN A 13 -4.77 -29.22 6.18
C ASN A 13 -3.27 -29.41 5.93
N LEU A 14 -2.54 -28.35 5.68
CA LEU A 14 -1.09 -28.38 5.53
C LEU A 14 -0.49 -27.52 6.64
N ASN A 15 0.35 -28.14 7.47
CA ASN A 15 1.28 -27.45 8.41
C ASN A 15 2.29 -26.57 7.62
N ILE A 16 1.78 -25.71 6.75
CA ILE A 16 2.56 -24.72 6.04
C ILE A 16 2.57 -23.49 6.92
N ASP A 17 3.76 -23.09 7.35
CA ASP A 17 4.06 -21.92 8.14
C ASP A 17 3.10 -20.76 7.80
N LEU A 18 2.30 -20.38 8.78
CA LEU A 18 1.39 -19.21 8.75
C LEU A 18 2.12 -17.91 8.33
N PHE A 19 3.44 -17.91 8.43
CA PHE A 19 4.34 -16.85 7.97
C PHE A 19 4.39 -16.66 6.44
N LEU A 20 3.98 -17.65 5.65
CA LEU A 20 3.97 -17.56 4.18
C LEU A 20 2.70 -16.89 3.63
N CYS A 21 1.63 -16.84 4.40
CA CYS A 21 0.37 -16.22 3.97
C CYS A 21 0.32 -14.69 4.21
N LEU A 22 1.27 -14.15 4.99
CA LEU A 22 1.39 -12.71 5.30
C LEU A 22 2.34 -11.96 4.35
N LYS A 23 2.68 -12.55 3.22
CA LYS A 23 3.52 -11.87 2.23
C LYS A 23 2.72 -10.79 1.53
N GLU A 24 2.88 -9.58 2.09
CA GLU A 24 2.90 -8.29 1.39
C GLU A 24 1.71 -8.04 0.46
N VAL A 25 1.02 -6.96 0.68
CA VAL A 25 0.06 -6.38 -0.27
C VAL A 25 0.83 -5.94 -1.53
N ILE A 26 1.28 -6.93 -2.29
CA ILE A 26 1.79 -6.73 -3.64
C ILE A 26 0.55 -6.55 -4.51
N LEU A 27 0.37 -5.38 -5.08
CA LEU A 27 -0.77 -5.06 -5.94
C LEU A 27 -0.87 -6.02 -7.13
N ILE A 28 0.27 -6.50 -7.64
CA ILE A 28 0.35 -7.49 -8.72
C ILE A 28 1.18 -8.66 -8.26
N ASN A 29 0.57 -9.85 -8.19
CA ASN A 29 1.28 -11.08 -7.83
C ASN A 29 2.35 -11.39 -8.90
N ILE A 30 3.53 -11.84 -8.46
CA ILE A 30 4.62 -12.29 -9.34
C ILE A 30 4.16 -13.41 -10.29
N GLU A 31 3.20 -14.24 -9.89
CA GLU A 31 2.62 -15.27 -10.77
C GLU A 31 1.88 -14.67 -11.95
N THR A 32 1.15 -13.58 -11.75
CA THR A 32 0.47 -12.85 -12.83
C THR A 32 1.48 -12.33 -13.84
N ILE A 33 2.61 -11.76 -13.35
CA ILE A 33 3.69 -11.27 -14.19
C ILE A 33 4.35 -12.42 -14.96
N ARG A 34 4.58 -13.55 -14.29
CA ARG A 34 5.23 -14.73 -14.86
C ARG A 34 4.37 -15.38 -15.96
N ASN A 35 3.07 -15.49 -15.70
CA ASN A 35 2.16 -16.18 -16.60
C ASN A 35 1.78 -15.35 -17.84
N ASN A 36 1.76 -14.02 -17.72
CA ASN A 36 1.32 -13.12 -18.79
C ASN A 36 2.20 -11.86 -18.89
N PRO A 37 3.52 -11.99 -19.09
CA PRO A 37 4.45 -10.86 -19.04
C PRO A 37 4.15 -9.79 -20.08
N GLU A 38 3.82 -10.18 -21.30
CA GLU A 38 3.54 -9.24 -22.40
C GLU A 38 2.24 -8.46 -22.17
N LYS A 39 1.20 -9.11 -21.62
CA LYS A 39 -0.03 -8.42 -21.22
C LYS A 39 0.27 -7.41 -20.11
N VAL A 40 1.01 -7.78 -19.09
CA VAL A 40 1.39 -6.87 -17.99
C VAL A 40 2.17 -5.67 -18.52
N LYS A 41 3.15 -5.88 -19.40
CA LYS A 41 3.92 -4.79 -20.04
C LYS A 41 3.00 -3.86 -20.84
N ALA A 42 2.09 -4.43 -21.63
CA ALA A 42 1.15 -3.66 -22.44
C ALA A 42 0.20 -2.82 -21.57
N ASP A 43 -0.35 -3.40 -20.52
CA ASP A 43 -1.24 -2.72 -19.58
C ASP A 43 -0.54 -1.60 -18.79
N LEU A 44 0.72 -1.82 -18.39
CA LEU A 44 1.54 -0.79 -17.77
C LEU A 44 1.86 0.35 -18.74
N ALA A 45 2.16 0.01 -19.99
CA ALA A 45 2.43 1.01 -21.03
C ALA A 45 1.20 1.91 -21.30
N ARG A 46 -0.03 1.38 -21.18
CA ARG A 46 -1.28 2.17 -21.26
C ARG A 46 -1.35 3.29 -20.22
N ARG A 47 -0.65 3.15 -19.09
CA ARG A 47 -0.53 4.15 -18.03
C ARG A 47 0.74 5.01 -18.14
N GLY A 48 1.53 4.82 -19.19
CA GLY A 48 2.84 5.46 -19.33
C GLY A 48 3.88 4.93 -18.33
N ASP A 49 3.63 3.78 -17.67
CA ASP A 49 4.56 3.18 -16.72
C ASP A 49 5.61 2.33 -17.44
N LYS A 50 6.84 2.41 -16.94
CA LYS A 50 8.02 1.71 -17.48
C LYS A 50 8.67 0.79 -16.45
N SER A 51 7.86 0.14 -15.62
CA SER A 51 8.37 -0.81 -14.63
C SER A 51 9.21 -1.91 -15.30
N PRO A 52 10.33 -2.32 -14.68
CA PRO A 52 11.30 -3.23 -15.28
C PRO A 52 10.84 -4.70 -15.17
N ILE A 53 9.82 -5.08 -15.92
CA ILE A 53 9.21 -6.42 -15.85
C ILE A 53 10.22 -7.53 -16.20
N ASP A 54 11.11 -7.30 -17.16
CA ASP A 54 12.11 -8.31 -17.55
C ASP A 54 13.13 -8.56 -16.44
N ASP A 55 13.56 -7.51 -15.74
CA ASP A 55 14.47 -7.65 -14.60
C ASP A 55 13.79 -8.42 -13.44
N ILE A 56 12.52 -8.14 -13.20
CA ILE A 56 11.72 -8.85 -12.20
C ILE A 56 11.62 -10.34 -12.53
N LEU A 57 11.32 -10.69 -13.77
CA LEU A 57 11.26 -12.08 -14.24
C LEU A 57 12.61 -12.78 -14.14
N SER A 58 13.68 -12.10 -14.49
CA SER A 58 15.06 -12.61 -14.36
C SER A 58 15.41 -12.90 -12.89
N MET A 59 15.12 -11.96 -11.99
CA MET A 59 15.33 -12.15 -10.55
C MET A 59 14.48 -13.28 -9.97
N ASP A 60 13.20 -13.38 -10.36
CA ASP A 60 12.33 -14.47 -9.94
C ASP A 60 12.84 -15.83 -10.42
N SER A 61 13.29 -15.92 -11.66
CA SER A 61 13.88 -17.15 -12.22
C SER A 61 15.14 -17.56 -11.47
N ASN A 62 16.04 -16.61 -11.21
CA ASN A 62 17.26 -16.85 -10.44
C ASN A 62 16.93 -17.31 -9.01
N LYS A 63 16.03 -16.61 -8.32
CA LYS A 63 15.57 -16.98 -6.98
C LYS A 63 15.08 -18.44 -6.94
N ARG A 64 14.22 -18.84 -7.88
CA ARG A 64 13.68 -20.21 -7.95
C ARG A 64 14.77 -21.24 -8.20
N SER A 65 15.74 -20.94 -9.05
CA SER A 65 16.89 -21.81 -9.31
C SER A 65 17.74 -22.02 -8.05
N LEU A 66 18.02 -20.94 -7.30
CA LEU A 66 18.77 -21.01 -6.04
C LEU A 66 18.02 -21.79 -4.96
N ILE A 67 16.70 -21.60 -4.85
CA ILE A 67 15.86 -22.37 -3.92
C ILE A 67 15.91 -23.86 -4.28
N HIS A 68 15.77 -24.21 -5.56
CA HIS A 68 15.85 -25.60 -6.00
C HIS A 68 17.20 -26.23 -5.65
N LYS A 69 18.33 -25.50 -5.92
CA LYS A 69 19.67 -25.95 -5.54
C LYS A 69 19.79 -26.16 -4.03
N MET A 70 19.28 -25.25 -3.24
CA MET A 70 19.27 -25.32 -1.78
C MET A 70 18.47 -26.54 -1.28
N ASP A 71 17.32 -26.82 -1.86
CA ASP A 71 16.49 -27.95 -1.49
C ASP A 71 17.16 -29.30 -1.84
N MET A 72 17.86 -29.38 -2.96
CA MET A 72 18.70 -30.53 -3.31
C MET A 72 19.82 -30.78 -2.28
N LEU A 73 20.49 -29.71 -1.84
CA LEU A 73 21.54 -29.80 -0.81
C LEU A 73 20.97 -30.19 0.55
N ARG A 74 19.81 -29.66 0.91
CA ARG A 74 19.10 -30.06 2.15
C ARG A 74 18.69 -31.51 2.14
N ALA A 75 18.15 -32.02 1.00
CA ALA A 75 17.81 -33.43 0.83
C ALA A 75 19.04 -34.31 0.98
N LYS A 76 20.16 -33.99 0.31
CA LYS A 76 21.45 -34.67 0.43
C LYS A 76 21.93 -34.72 1.87
N ARG A 77 21.94 -33.57 2.56
CA ARG A 77 22.35 -33.46 3.97
C ARG A 77 21.48 -34.34 4.87
N ASN A 78 20.17 -34.35 4.68
CA ASN A 78 19.25 -35.15 5.48
C ASN A 78 19.47 -36.65 5.24
N GLN A 79 19.75 -37.08 4.00
CA GLN A 79 20.08 -38.47 3.68
C GLN A 79 21.36 -38.89 4.37
N ILE A 80 22.46 -38.16 4.21
CA ILE A 80 23.75 -38.44 4.85
C ILE A 80 23.61 -38.47 6.38
N SER A 81 22.81 -37.53 6.95
CA SER A 81 22.55 -37.51 8.39
C SER A 81 21.86 -38.78 8.89
N LYS A 82 20.91 -39.32 8.14
CA LYS A 82 20.26 -40.63 8.45
C LYS A 82 21.27 -41.76 8.38
N GLU A 83 22.10 -41.84 7.35
CA GLU A 83 23.13 -42.86 7.20
C GLU A 83 24.16 -42.82 8.35
N LEU A 84 24.62 -41.60 8.72
CA LEU A 84 25.53 -41.43 9.84
C LEU A 84 24.91 -41.78 11.21
N SER A 85 23.60 -41.68 11.36
CA SER A 85 22.93 -42.00 12.64
C SER A 85 23.00 -43.49 12.98
N ILE A 86 23.19 -44.35 11.97
CA ILE A 86 23.25 -45.80 12.09
C ILE A 86 24.70 -46.28 12.34
N LEU A 87 25.70 -45.46 11.99
CA LEU A 87 27.11 -45.83 12.09
C LEU A 87 27.65 -45.63 13.52
N LYS A 88 28.30 -46.64 14.11
CA LYS A 88 28.99 -46.53 15.40
C LYS A 88 30.22 -45.60 15.34
N ASN A 89 30.96 -45.62 14.23
CA ASN A 89 32.08 -44.73 13.97
C ASN A 89 31.77 -43.81 12.80
N LYS A 90 31.79 -42.53 13.00
CA LYS A 90 31.49 -41.53 11.96
C LYS A 90 32.80 -41.10 11.28
N PRO A 91 32.94 -41.34 9.94
CA PRO A 91 34.17 -40.91 9.22
C PRO A 91 34.36 -39.41 9.27
N PRO A 92 35.56 -38.90 9.63
CA PRO A 92 35.80 -37.46 9.69
C PRO A 92 35.56 -36.71 8.37
N GLU A 93 35.82 -37.37 7.24
CA GLU A 93 35.62 -36.81 5.89
C GLU A 93 34.13 -36.52 5.62
N ILE A 94 33.25 -37.41 6.02
CA ILE A 94 31.80 -37.19 5.83
C ILE A 94 31.28 -36.06 6.73
N ILE A 95 31.86 -35.91 7.93
CA ILE A 95 31.52 -34.80 8.82
C ILE A 95 31.94 -33.46 8.19
N GLU A 96 33.15 -33.40 7.62
CA GLU A 96 33.65 -32.21 6.94
C GLU A 96 32.83 -31.89 5.70
N ASP A 97 32.44 -32.88 4.88
CA ASP A 97 31.53 -32.70 3.75
C ASP A 97 30.17 -32.15 4.17
N MET A 98 29.59 -32.68 5.25
CA MET A 98 28.34 -32.15 5.80
C MET A 98 28.47 -30.71 6.28
N ARG A 99 29.61 -30.34 6.84
CA ARG A 99 29.90 -28.96 7.24
C ARG A 99 29.97 -28.05 6.02
N ASN A 100 30.64 -28.49 4.96
CA ASN A 100 30.74 -27.74 3.71
C ASN A 100 29.36 -27.57 3.04
N VAL A 101 28.56 -28.62 2.97
CA VAL A 101 27.16 -28.55 2.51
C VAL A 101 26.34 -27.58 3.37
N GLY A 102 26.51 -27.62 4.69
CA GLY A 102 25.85 -26.67 5.60
C GLY A 102 26.22 -25.20 5.32
N ASN A 103 27.50 -24.94 5.08
CA ASN A 103 28.00 -23.61 4.72
C ASN A 103 27.46 -23.16 3.35
N GLU A 104 27.40 -24.05 2.35
CA GLU A 104 26.83 -23.74 1.03
C GLU A 104 25.35 -23.41 1.14
N ILE A 105 24.56 -24.17 1.90
CA ILE A 105 23.14 -23.85 2.16
C ILE A 105 23.00 -22.44 2.76
N LYS A 106 23.81 -22.11 3.77
CA LYS A 106 23.76 -20.79 4.43
C LYS A 106 24.10 -19.65 3.46
N ASN A 107 25.06 -19.86 2.56
CA ASN A 107 25.40 -18.87 1.55
C ASN A 107 24.23 -18.66 0.56
N LEU A 108 23.63 -19.75 0.09
CA LEU A 108 22.45 -19.70 -0.79
C LEU A 108 21.25 -19.03 -0.11
N GLU A 109 21.01 -19.30 1.18
CA GLU A 109 19.95 -18.61 1.97
C GLU A 109 20.18 -17.09 2.01
N THR A 110 21.43 -16.67 2.20
CA THR A 110 21.77 -15.24 2.20
C THR A 110 21.54 -14.60 0.81
N GLU A 111 21.91 -15.31 -0.25
CA GLU A 111 21.70 -14.85 -1.63
C GLU A 111 20.22 -14.76 -1.96
N VAL A 112 19.43 -15.79 -1.66
CA VAL A 112 17.96 -15.81 -1.85
C VAL A 112 17.33 -14.64 -1.11
N ARG A 113 17.69 -14.42 0.16
CA ARG A 113 17.17 -13.30 0.95
C ARG A 113 17.51 -11.94 0.32
N SER A 114 18.74 -11.78 -0.20
CA SER A 114 19.13 -10.55 -0.90
C SER A 114 18.27 -10.30 -2.16
N ILE A 115 18.03 -11.36 -2.94
CA ILE A 115 17.17 -11.27 -4.14
C ILE A 115 15.72 -10.95 -3.74
N GLU A 116 15.19 -11.59 -2.69
CA GLU A 116 13.84 -11.32 -2.19
C GLU A 116 13.64 -9.85 -1.80
N ILE A 117 14.57 -9.27 -1.08
CA ILE A 117 14.51 -7.84 -0.69
C ILE A 117 14.45 -6.95 -1.95
N LYS A 118 15.30 -7.23 -2.94
CA LYS A 118 15.34 -6.45 -4.20
C LYS A 118 14.06 -6.64 -5.01
N LEU A 119 13.60 -7.88 -5.14
CA LEU A 119 12.38 -8.23 -5.88
C LEU A 119 11.15 -7.57 -5.26
N ASN A 120 10.99 -7.66 -3.95
CA ASN A 120 9.89 -7.03 -3.22
C ASN A 120 9.91 -5.50 -3.40
N LYS A 121 11.08 -4.87 -3.33
CA LYS A 121 11.20 -3.43 -3.59
C LYS A 121 10.74 -3.05 -5.00
N LEU A 122 11.02 -3.86 -6.01
CA LEU A 122 10.56 -3.62 -7.38
C LEU A 122 9.04 -3.83 -7.48
N LEU A 123 8.52 -4.93 -6.95
CA LEU A 123 7.10 -5.27 -6.99
C LEU A 123 6.22 -4.22 -6.31
N LEU A 124 6.65 -3.68 -5.16
CA LEU A 124 5.93 -2.61 -4.44
C LEU A 124 5.83 -1.29 -5.24
N ASN A 125 6.66 -1.09 -6.24
CA ASN A 125 6.63 0.10 -7.09
C ASN A 125 5.78 -0.07 -8.36
N ILE A 126 5.39 -1.31 -8.71
CA ILE A 126 4.55 -1.54 -9.88
C ILE A 126 3.14 -1.02 -9.57
N PRO A 127 2.59 -0.13 -10.41
CA PRO A 127 1.21 0.32 -10.24
C PRO A 127 0.24 -0.79 -10.62
N ASN A 128 -1.00 -0.72 -10.11
CA ASN A 128 -2.05 -1.66 -10.49
C ASN A 128 -2.36 -1.59 -11.98
N LEU A 129 -2.75 -2.72 -12.58
CA LEU A 129 -3.12 -2.79 -13.99
C LEU A 129 -4.47 -2.08 -14.23
N PRO A 130 -4.62 -1.30 -15.30
CA PRO A 130 -5.89 -0.69 -15.64
C PRO A 130 -6.87 -1.74 -16.15
N ASP A 131 -8.15 -1.56 -15.85
CA ASP A 131 -9.23 -2.32 -16.48
C ASP A 131 -9.26 -2.10 -18.00
N GLU A 132 -9.76 -3.08 -18.76
CA GLU A 132 -9.82 -3.01 -20.23
C GLU A 132 -10.70 -1.86 -20.74
N SER A 133 -11.70 -1.46 -19.96
CA SER A 133 -12.59 -0.34 -20.29
C SER A 133 -11.93 1.04 -20.14
N VAL A 134 -10.78 1.14 -19.46
CA VAL A 134 -10.05 2.40 -19.28
C VAL A 134 -9.39 2.79 -20.61
N PRO A 135 -9.59 4.01 -21.15
CA PRO A 135 -8.95 4.45 -22.37
C PRO A 135 -7.41 4.55 -22.18
N TYR A 136 -6.69 4.46 -23.28
CA TYR A 136 -5.27 4.82 -23.28
C TYR A 136 -5.14 6.33 -23.08
N GLY A 137 -4.22 6.73 -22.20
CA GLY A 137 -3.97 8.15 -21.95
C GLY A 137 -2.81 8.37 -20.99
N LEU A 138 -2.06 9.44 -21.22
CA LEU A 138 -0.93 9.84 -20.39
C LEU A 138 -1.32 10.85 -19.31
N ASP A 139 -2.44 11.55 -19.52
CA ASP A 139 -2.97 12.54 -18.59
C ASP A 139 -4.50 12.60 -18.60
N GLU A 140 -5.07 13.54 -17.86
CA GLU A 140 -6.52 13.67 -17.64
C GLU A 140 -7.31 14.12 -18.90
N SER A 141 -6.65 14.64 -19.94
CA SER A 141 -7.30 15.06 -21.18
C SER A 141 -7.88 13.89 -21.97
N GLU A 142 -7.32 12.70 -21.78
CA GLU A 142 -7.73 11.45 -22.43
C GLU A 142 -8.87 10.73 -21.68
N ASN A 143 -9.31 11.27 -20.53
CA ASN A 143 -10.38 10.66 -19.75
C ASN A 143 -11.72 10.72 -20.49
N LYS A 144 -12.40 9.57 -20.61
CA LYS A 144 -13.73 9.48 -21.19
C LYS A 144 -14.79 9.87 -20.16
N ILE A 145 -15.60 10.88 -20.48
CA ILE A 145 -16.76 11.24 -19.67
C ILE A 145 -17.82 10.14 -19.82
N ILE A 146 -18.09 9.43 -18.74
CA ILE A 146 -19.08 8.33 -18.73
C ILE A 146 -20.49 8.85 -18.59
N LYS A 147 -20.69 9.89 -17.76
CA LYS A 147 -22.02 10.45 -17.48
C LYS A 147 -21.90 11.91 -17.07
N THR A 148 -22.78 12.74 -17.62
CA THR A 148 -22.99 14.12 -17.17
C THR A 148 -24.37 14.22 -16.52
N VAL A 149 -24.44 14.79 -15.33
CA VAL A 149 -25.68 14.99 -14.58
C VAL A 149 -25.84 16.45 -14.22
N GLY A 150 -26.93 17.04 -14.64
CA GLY A 150 -27.22 18.46 -14.42
C GLY A 150 -26.35 19.39 -15.27
N SER A 151 -26.46 20.67 -15.00
CA SER A 151 -25.65 21.74 -15.58
C SER A 151 -25.25 22.75 -14.51
N PRO A 152 -24.08 23.40 -14.64
CA PRO A 152 -23.69 24.45 -13.73
C PRO A 152 -24.74 25.58 -13.70
N LYS A 153 -25.02 26.09 -12.51
CA LYS A 153 -25.91 27.26 -12.38
C LYS A 153 -25.24 28.50 -12.95
N THR A 154 -25.99 29.25 -13.74
CA THR A 154 -25.60 30.60 -14.15
C THR A 154 -26.14 31.59 -13.13
N TYR A 155 -25.34 32.57 -12.78
CA TYR A 155 -25.71 33.60 -11.82
C TYR A 155 -25.75 34.96 -12.54
N GLY A 156 -26.72 35.81 -12.17
CA GLY A 156 -26.86 37.19 -12.68
C GLY A 156 -25.83 38.16 -12.10
N PHE A 157 -24.81 37.69 -11.41
CA PHE A 157 -23.75 38.47 -10.78
C PHE A 157 -22.39 37.77 -10.92
N VAL A 158 -21.31 38.50 -10.75
CA VAL A 158 -19.95 37.96 -10.75
C VAL A 158 -19.73 37.18 -9.46
N THR A 159 -19.45 35.89 -9.59
CA THR A 159 -19.17 34.99 -8.45
C THR A 159 -17.75 35.25 -7.92
N LYS A 160 -17.60 35.29 -6.60
CA LYS A 160 -16.31 35.33 -5.93
C LYS A 160 -15.84 33.91 -5.55
N PRO A 161 -14.55 33.62 -5.64
CA PRO A 161 -14.02 32.32 -5.17
C PRO A 161 -14.09 32.25 -3.63
N HIS A 162 -14.06 31.04 -3.09
CA HIS A 162 -14.23 30.81 -1.65
C HIS A 162 -13.14 31.47 -0.77
N TRP A 163 -11.94 31.67 -1.27
CA TRP A 163 -10.88 32.34 -0.52
C TRP A 163 -11.12 33.85 -0.37
N GLU A 164 -11.76 34.51 -1.33
CA GLU A 164 -12.20 35.89 -1.20
C GLU A 164 -13.41 35.99 -0.29
N LEU A 165 -14.44 35.19 -0.51
CA LEU A 165 -15.62 35.15 0.34
C LEU A 165 -15.29 34.87 1.80
N GLY A 166 -14.43 33.87 2.06
CA GLY A 166 -14.02 33.52 3.41
C GLY A 166 -13.25 34.61 4.12
N SER A 167 -12.39 35.32 3.38
CA SER A 167 -11.64 36.50 3.91
C SER A 167 -12.57 37.67 4.16
N ASP A 168 -13.43 38.02 3.22
CA ASP A 168 -14.40 39.16 3.35
C ASP A 168 -15.35 38.94 4.53
N LEU A 169 -15.78 37.71 4.77
CA LEU A 169 -16.61 37.29 5.91
C LEU A 169 -15.83 37.15 7.23
N GLY A 170 -14.52 37.22 7.21
CA GLY A 170 -13.66 37.06 8.39
C GLY A 170 -13.65 35.63 8.96
N ILE A 171 -14.09 34.62 8.18
CA ILE A 171 -14.17 33.22 8.63
C ILE A 171 -12.97 32.38 8.22
N ILE A 172 -12.15 32.87 7.25
CA ILE A 172 -10.90 32.25 6.84
C ILE A 172 -9.78 33.29 6.94
N ASP A 173 -8.70 32.95 7.64
CA ASP A 173 -7.53 33.80 7.82
C ASP A 173 -6.28 33.09 7.26
N PHE A 174 -5.95 33.45 6.02
CA PHE A 174 -4.75 32.91 5.37
C PHE A 174 -3.46 33.50 5.92
N LYS A 175 -3.47 34.81 6.32
CA LYS A 175 -2.29 35.47 6.88
C LYS A 175 -1.86 34.79 8.20
N ALA A 176 -2.80 34.56 9.08
CA ALA A 176 -2.54 33.82 10.33
C ALA A 176 -2.02 32.39 10.05
N GLY A 177 -2.62 31.70 9.09
CA GLY A 177 -2.15 30.35 8.71
C GLY A 177 -0.70 30.34 8.20
N VAL A 178 -0.35 31.30 7.34
CA VAL A 178 1.02 31.48 6.84
C VAL A 178 2.01 31.80 7.96
N ASN A 179 1.62 32.65 8.89
CA ASN A 179 2.46 33.02 10.04
C ASN A 179 2.74 31.82 10.96
N LEU A 180 1.77 30.90 11.10
CA LEU A 180 1.90 29.72 11.96
C LEU A 180 2.72 28.61 11.31
N SER A 181 2.52 28.36 10.02
CA SER A 181 3.00 27.11 9.41
C SER A 181 3.57 27.27 7.98
N GLY A 182 3.60 28.50 7.46
CA GLY A 182 4.07 28.76 6.11
C GLY A 182 2.96 28.74 5.05
N SER A 183 3.35 28.75 3.78
CA SER A 183 2.42 28.81 2.66
C SER A 183 1.47 27.61 2.63
N ARG A 184 0.24 27.82 2.14
CA ARG A 184 -0.86 26.82 1.99
C ARG A 184 -1.56 26.43 3.29
N PHE A 185 -1.23 27.07 4.41
CA PHE A 185 -1.97 26.91 5.65
C PHE A 185 -2.99 28.05 5.81
N TYR A 186 -4.04 27.77 6.55
CA TYR A 186 -5.11 28.71 6.84
C TYR A 186 -5.63 28.50 8.27
N VAL A 187 -6.32 29.49 8.79
CA VAL A 187 -7.03 29.41 10.07
C VAL A 187 -8.52 29.64 9.82
N LEU A 188 -9.37 28.77 10.30
CA LEU A 188 -10.82 29.02 10.35
C LEU A 188 -11.16 29.73 11.65
N LYS A 189 -12.02 30.76 11.57
CA LYS A 189 -12.43 31.56 12.72
C LYS A 189 -13.95 31.57 12.91
N GLY A 190 -14.39 31.68 14.15
CA GLY A 190 -15.79 31.88 14.48
C GLY A 190 -16.73 30.91 13.77
N LYS A 191 -17.66 31.45 12.98
CA LYS A 191 -18.66 30.65 12.24
C LYS A 191 -18.04 29.70 11.22
N GLY A 192 -16.85 30.00 10.67
CA GLY A 192 -16.13 29.07 9.78
C GLY A 192 -15.68 27.80 10.48
N ALA A 193 -15.08 27.93 11.66
CA ALA A 193 -14.71 26.78 12.49
C ALA A 193 -15.93 26.00 12.99
N THR A 194 -17.00 26.70 13.37
CA THR A 194 -18.27 26.06 13.75
C THR A 194 -18.88 25.27 12.61
N LEU A 195 -18.89 25.82 11.40
CA LEU A 195 -19.43 25.15 10.20
C LEU A 195 -18.64 23.88 9.86
N GLN A 196 -17.31 23.95 9.88
CA GLN A 196 -16.48 22.76 9.66
C GLN A 196 -16.83 21.64 10.64
N ARG A 197 -16.89 21.96 11.93
CA ARG A 197 -17.25 20.97 12.98
C ARG A 197 -18.66 20.41 12.77
N ALA A 198 -19.62 21.26 12.43
CA ALA A 198 -21.00 20.85 12.20
C ALA A 198 -21.11 19.88 10.99
N ILE A 199 -20.39 20.15 9.91
CA ILE A 199 -20.36 19.28 8.72
C ILE A 199 -19.73 17.93 9.06
N ILE A 200 -18.59 17.92 9.76
CA ILE A 200 -17.92 16.69 10.18
C ILE A 200 -18.87 15.86 11.05
N GLN A 201 -19.48 16.46 12.05
CA GLN A 201 -20.42 15.77 12.94
C GLN A 201 -21.63 15.22 12.18
N TRP A 202 -22.18 16.01 11.27
CA TRP A 202 -23.31 15.55 10.45
C TRP A 202 -22.93 14.37 9.55
N MET A 203 -21.76 14.41 8.90
CA MET A 203 -21.31 13.32 8.03
C MET A 203 -21.09 12.02 8.82
N LEU A 204 -20.44 12.09 9.98
CA LEU A 204 -20.24 10.93 10.86
C LEU A 204 -21.58 10.34 11.30
N ASN A 205 -22.48 11.16 11.84
CA ASN A 205 -23.79 10.73 12.30
C ASN A 205 -24.63 10.10 11.16
N HIS A 206 -24.62 10.72 9.98
CA HIS A 206 -25.34 10.22 8.81
C HIS A 206 -24.85 8.82 8.40
N HIS A 207 -23.54 8.63 8.31
CA HIS A 207 -23.00 7.34 7.91
C HIS A 207 -23.20 6.24 8.96
N VAL A 208 -23.17 6.58 10.24
CA VAL A 208 -23.51 5.63 11.30
C VAL A 208 -24.99 5.25 11.23
N ALA A 209 -25.89 6.25 11.15
CA ALA A 209 -27.32 6.01 11.22
C ALA A 209 -27.92 5.38 9.96
N GLU A 210 -27.52 5.90 8.78
CA GLU A 210 -28.17 5.54 7.51
C GLU A 210 -27.42 4.44 6.74
N ASN A 211 -26.08 4.32 6.92
CA ASN A 211 -25.27 3.40 6.13
C ASN A 211 -24.70 2.23 6.95
N GLY A 212 -24.98 2.20 8.25
CA GLY A 212 -24.58 1.11 9.16
C GLY A 212 -23.06 0.99 9.34
N TYR A 213 -22.33 2.11 9.31
CA TYR A 213 -20.91 2.14 9.63
C TYR A 213 -20.69 2.19 11.15
N THR A 214 -19.63 1.56 11.61
CA THR A 214 -19.11 1.72 12.96
C THR A 214 -18.05 2.82 12.97
N GLU A 215 -18.27 3.87 13.76
CA GLU A 215 -17.28 4.92 13.95
C GLU A 215 -16.11 4.41 14.80
N VAL A 216 -14.89 4.69 14.35
CA VAL A 216 -13.66 4.37 15.07
C VAL A 216 -12.76 5.58 15.19
N TYR A 217 -12.09 5.73 16.32
CA TYR A 217 -11.08 6.75 16.56
C TYR A 217 -9.68 6.13 16.43
N LEU A 218 -8.87 6.67 15.55
CA LEU A 218 -7.62 6.06 15.10
C LEU A 218 -6.40 6.91 15.47
N PRO A 219 -5.22 6.29 15.68
CA PRO A 219 -3.96 7.01 15.78
C PRO A 219 -3.65 7.78 14.49
N ASN A 220 -3.12 8.99 14.62
CA ASN A 220 -2.66 9.82 13.49
C ASN A 220 -1.21 9.53 13.10
N LEU A 221 -0.48 8.79 13.95
CA LEU A 221 0.87 8.31 13.74
C LEU A 221 0.83 6.79 13.59
N VAL A 222 1.42 6.26 12.53
CA VAL A 222 1.40 4.84 12.19
C VAL A 222 2.79 4.31 11.90
N LYS A 223 3.01 3.02 12.10
CA LYS A 223 4.24 2.34 11.73
C LYS A 223 4.39 2.27 10.20
N GLN A 224 5.64 2.11 9.73
CA GLN A 224 5.95 1.99 8.31
C GLN A 224 5.15 0.88 7.62
N ASN A 225 5.02 -0.30 8.22
CA ASN A 225 4.29 -1.41 7.63
C ASN A 225 2.78 -1.10 7.41
N THR A 226 2.15 -0.33 8.31
CA THR A 226 0.77 0.13 8.14
C THR A 226 0.62 1.00 6.89
N ALA A 227 1.59 1.88 6.63
CA ALA A 227 1.61 2.71 5.44
C ALA A 227 1.96 1.92 4.16
N VAL A 228 2.75 0.85 4.27
CA VAL A 228 3.03 -0.09 3.16
C VAL A 228 1.77 -0.89 2.82
N ASN A 229 1.09 -1.44 3.83
CA ASN A 229 -0.12 -2.26 3.64
C ASN A 229 -1.28 -1.51 2.95
N SER A 230 -1.33 -0.18 3.14
CA SER A 230 -2.31 0.69 2.47
C SER A 230 -1.85 1.22 1.11
N GLY A 231 -0.68 0.79 0.60
CA GLY A 231 -0.12 1.23 -0.68
C GLY A 231 0.43 2.67 -0.70
N GLN A 232 0.55 3.33 0.44
CA GLN A 232 1.13 4.68 0.51
C GLN A 232 2.66 4.64 0.39
N LEU A 233 3.30 3.68 1.01
CA LEU A 233 4.74 3.46 0.88
C LEU A 233 5.03 2.25 -0.03
N PRO A 234 6.15 2.27 -0.73
CA PRO A 234 7.20 3.30 -0.78
C PRO A 234 6.87 4.49 -1.70
N LYS A 235 5.87 4.38 -2.58
CA LYS A 235 5.61 5.27 -3.72
C LYS A 235 5.42 6.74 -3.33
N PHE A 236 4.68 7.01 -2.25
CA PHE A 236 4.33 8.36 -1.82
C PHE A 236 5.15 8.87 -0.63
N SER A 237 6.30 8.24 -0.34
CA SER A 237 7.16 8.61 0.80
C SER A 237 7.52 10.09 0.85
N GLU A 238 7.76 10.73 -0.30
CA GLU A 238 8.08 12.16 -0.38
C GLU A 238 6.90 13.08 -0.01
N ASN A 239 5.67 12.60 -0.15
CA ASN A 239 4.45 13.35 0.19
C ASN A 239 3.98 13.13 1.63
N MET A 240 4.57 12.18 2.36
CA MET A 240 4.24 11.91 3.75
C MET A 240 5.21 12.61 4.71
N TYR A 241 4.73 12.96 5.89
CA TYR A 241 5.58 13.38 7.00
C TYR A 241 6.03 12.16 7.76
N HIS A 242 7.32 12.11 8.09
CA HIS A 242 7.96 11.02 8.80
C HIS A 242 8.76 11.57 9.98
N ASP A 243 8.47 11.08 11.15
CA ASP A 243 9.33 11.22 12.31
C ASP A 243 10.38 10.11 12.29
N LYS A 244 11.65 10.52 12.20
CA LYS A 244 12.79 9.58 12.08
C LYS A 244 13.24 9.03 13.41
N GLU A 245 12.93 9.69 14.51
CA GLU A 245 13.36 9.27 15.85
C GLU A 245 12.58 8.04 16.30
N ASP A 246 11.26 8.11 16.19
CA ASP A 246 10.35 7.03 16.57
C ASP A 246 9.96 6.10 15.41
N ASP A 247 10.42 6.39 14.18
CA ASP A 247 10.03 5.72 12.92
C ASP A 247 8.50 5.66 12.73
N LEU A 248 7.84 6.80 13.00
CA LEU A 248 6.40 6.96 12.85
C LEU A 248 6.05 7.88 11.68
N TRP A 249 4.98 7.55 10.99
CA TRP A 249 4.49 8.26 9.82
C TRP A 249 3.16 8.94 10.13
N LEU A 250 3.03 10.24 9.82
CA LEU A 250 1.75 10.94 9.94
C LEU A 250 0.82 10.49 8.82
N VAL A 251 -0.41 10.16 9.18
CA VAL A 251 -1.39 9.63 8.22
C VAL A 251 -1.78 10.67 7.16
N PRO A 252 -1.68 10.35 5.86
CA PRO A 252 -2.14 11.23 4.78
C PRO A 252 -3.65 11.11 4.54
N THR A 253 -4.27 10.11 5.11
CA THR A 253 -5.71 9.78 5.04
C THR A 253 -6.07 8.79 6.15
N ALA A 254 -7.31 8.83 6.62
CA ALA A 254 -7.84 7.84 7.58
C ALA A 254 -7.83 6.40 7.01
N GLU A 255 -7.82 6.25 5.70
CA GLU A 255 -7.74 4.95 5.03
C GLU A 255 -6.55 4.11 5.51
N VAL A 256 -5.39 4.74 5.73
CA VAL A 256 -4.15 4.04 6.13
C VAL A 256 -4.32 3.20 7.40
N PRO A 257 -4.74 3.76 8.53
CA PRO A 257 -5.00 2.93 9.72
C PRO A 257 -6.27 2.09 9.60
N LEU A 258 -7.31 2.53 8.87
CA LEU A 258 -8.54 1.75 8.71
C LEU A 258 -8.30 0.42 7.99
N THR A 259 -7.59 0.43 6.87
CA THR A 259 -7.30 -0.79 6.10
C THR A 259 -6.36 -1.76 6.82
N SER A 260 -5.60 -1.26 7.79
CA SER A 260 -4.67 -2.08 8.58
C SER A 260 -5.22 -2.45 9.97
N LEU A 261 -6.46 -2.10 10.28
CA LEU A 261 -7.02 -2.30 11.63
C LEU A 261 -7.03 -3.78 12.03
N HIS A 262 -7.29 -4.66 11.07
CA HIS A 262 -7.31 -6.12 11.24
C HIS A 262 -6.06 -6.81 10.69
N GLN A 263 -4.93 -6.10 10.56
CA GLN A 263 -3.70 -6.74 10.12
C GLN A 263 -3.30 -7.89 11.06
N ASN A 264 -2.88 -9.02 10.50
CA ASN A 264 -2.53 -10.23 11.23
C ASN A 264 -3.69 -10.92 11.98
N GLU A 265 -4.94 -10.60 11.65
CA GLU A 265 -6.12 -11.26 12.18
C GLU A 265 -6.77 -12.15 11.13
N ILE A 266 -7.31 -13.28 11.56
CA ILE A 266 -8.19 -14.13 10.75
C ILE A 266 -9.62 -13.78 11.14
N LEU A 267 -10.38 -13.22 10.20
CA LEU A 267 -11.75 -12.81 10.42
C LEU A 267 -12.71 -13.95 10.09
N GLU A 268 -13.72 -14.15 10.93
CA GLU A 268 -14.80 -15.10 10.65
C GLU A 268 -15.73 -14.54 9.57
N GLU A 269 -16.10 -15.37 8.58
CA GLU A 269 -16.96 -14.99 7.46
C GLU A 269 -18.29 -14.37 7.91
N LYS A 270 -18.88 -14.88 8.99
CA LYS A 270 -20.14 -14.36 9.54
C LYS A 270 -20.09 -12.89 10.01
N ASN A 271 -18.87 -12.37 10.24
CA ASN A 271 -18.65 -10.98 10.67
C ASN A 271 -18.49 -10.01 9.48
N LEU A 272 -18.52 -10.52 8.24
CA LEU A 272 -18.35 -9.72 7.03
C LEU A 272 -19.73 -9.39 6.39
N PRO A 273 -19.88 -8.22 5.77
CA PRO A 273 -18.88 -7.16 5.63
C PRO A 273 -18.72 -6.31 6.89
N ILE A 274 -17.48 -5.93 7.23
CA ILE A 274 -17.18 -4.97 8.28
C ILE A 274 -17.12 -3.57 7.63
N LYS A 275 -17.81 -2.60 8.23
CA LYS A 275 -17.88 -1.23 7.74
C LYS A 275 -17.43 -0.26 8.81
N TYR A 276 -16.30 0.40 8.58
CA TYR A 276 -15.76 1.42 9.48
C TYR A 276 -15.72 2.79 8.82
N LEU A 277 -15.87 3.83 9.66
CA LEU A 277 -15.55 5.20 9.28
C LEU A 277 -14.73 5.88 10.37
N ALA A 278 -13.92 6.84 9.96
CA ALA A 278 -13.16 7.68 10.88
C ALA A 278 -12.97 9.08 10.31
N HIS A 279 -12.89 10.05 11.20
CA HIS A 279 -12.39 11.39 10.89
C HIS A 279 -10.99 11.54 11.47
N THR A 280 -10.02 11.89 10.62
CA THR A 280 -8.64 12.21 11.04
C THR A 280 -8.16 13.49 10.35
N PRO A 281 -7.23 14.25 10.95
CA PRO A 281 -6.41 15.15 10.19
C PRO A 281 -5.62 14.36 9.14
N CYS A 282 -5.39 14.97 7.96
CA CYS A 282 -4.69 14.33 6.86
C CYS A 282 -3.44 15.14 6.53
N PHE A 283 -2.26 14.56 6.76
CA PHE A 283 -0.98 15.26 6.64
C PHE A 283 -0.33 14.95 5.29
N ARG A 284 -0.31 15.92 4.39
CA ARG A 284 0.28 15.79 3.05
C ARG A 284 1.24 16.94 2.75
N ARG A 285 2.44 16.64 2.26
CA ARG A 285 3.43 17.67 1.87
C ARG A 285 3.07 18.37 0.56
N GLU A 286 2.19 17.77 -0.26
CA GLU A 286 1.74 18.30 -1.57
C GLU A 286 2.91 18.71 -2.52
N LYS A 287 4.03 17.98 -2.48
CA LYS A 287 5.20 18.27 -3.33
C LYS A 287 4.87 18.16 -4.84
N ALA A 288 3.97 17.25 -5.21
CA ALA A 288 3.58 17.00 -6.60
C ALA A 288 2.60 18.04 -7.17
N SER A 289 2.21 19.08 -6.41
CA SER A 289 1.25 20.10 -6.84
C SER A 289 1.90 21.35 -7.44
N ALA A 290 3.18 21.29 -7.78
CA ALA A 290 3.86 22.38 -8.49
C ALA A 290 3.16 22.65 -9.84
N GLY A 291 2.75 23.93 -10.07
CA GLY A 291 2.05 24.33 -11.29
C GLY A 291 0.52 24.24 -11.27
N ARG A 292 -0.10 23.65 -10.24
CA ARG A 292 -1.57 23.65 -10.06
C ARG A 292 -2.04 24.79 -9.18
N ASP A 293 -3.28 25.27 -9.38
CA ASP A 293 -3.87 26.28 -8.51
C ASP A 293 -4.04 25.72 -7.09
N THR A 294 -3.27 26.27 -6.17
CA THR A 294 -3.25 25.88 -4.75
C THR A 294 -3.90 26.92 -3.84
N ARG A 295 -4.63 27.89 -4.40
CA ARG A 295 -5.33 28.92 -3.62
C ARG A 295 -6.52 28.32 -2.86
N GLY A 296 -6.80 28.91 -1.70
CA GLY A 296 -7.94 28.54 -0.86
C GLY A 296 -7.66 27.35 0.06
N ILE A 297 -8.72 26.65 0.45
CA ILE A 297 -8.70 25.59 1.47
C ILE A 297 -8.96 24.18 0.93
N LYS A 298 -9.14 24.02 -0.37
CA LYS A 298 -9.46 22.69 -0.97
C LYS A 298 -8.25 21.76 -1.03
N ARG A 299 -7.06 22.31 -0.89
CA ARG A 299 -5.79 21.57 -0.94
C ARG A 299 -4.86 22.01 0.16
#